data_524790cbce771a8792984478feb5bd4b
#
_entry.id   524790cbce771a8792984478feb5bd4b
#
_cell.length_a   1.000
_cell.length_b   1.000
_cell.length_c   1.000
_cell.angle_alpha   90.00
_cell.angle_beta   90.00
_cell.angle_gamma   90.00
#
_symmetry.space_group_name_H-M   'P 1'
#
loop_
_entity.id
_entity.type
_entity.pdbx_description
1 polymer ?
#
loop_
_entity_poly.entity_id
_entity_poly.type
_entity_poly.pdbx_seq_one_letter_code
_entity_poly.pdbx_strand_id
1 'polypeptide(L)'
;MGWNSWDSYGTTITEQEVLDNARFMADHLKDAGWDTLVIDAGWFDPNAHAHGYSDGTPLCIDAYGRQIPDEQRFPSAADGKGFGPLADAVHRLGLKLGVHVMRGIPRQAVHENLPVKGTALHAQDVADTEHTCAWNHDNYGLKRGDAGAQAWYDAQVDLLASWGLDFLKVDDMQTPFFPEEIEAYHHAIERAEAAYGRPITLSLSPGGWVASTHVDFLRGVSQMWRISDDLWDRWEDIYQQFPRLARWAPMQRTGHWADADMLPLGHIGLRAERGDDRQSKLTCDEQKTLLTLWSMGRSPLMVGGDLPTSNADTIALLANPALREVTAGSSGNREIVRERLFAEWNVEESFIGELIAWTADAADWADGTTSAHARGHYGAIFWTGSEPYELKGNIQLQSFVGIDQRNADWTLTDLWADAPQSPDGIRSDVRIEGEGEDRVIRGTIPAHGCLWFALD
;
A
#
# COMPACT_ATOMS: atom_id res chain seq x y z
N MET A 1 -5.10 -3.57 -6.22
CA MET A 1 -4.50 -2.21 -6.17
C MET A 1 -5.58 -1.23 -5.79
N GLY A 2 -5.23 -0.12 -5.13
CA GLY A 2 -6.25 0.79 -4.61
C GLY A 2 -5.80 2.24 -4.45
N TRP A 3 -6.67 3.02 -3.87
CA TRP A 3 -6.49 4.41 -3.52
C TRP A 3 -6.77 4.60 -2.02
N ASN A 4 -6.05 5.52 -1.40
CA ASN A 4 -6.25 5.92 -0.02
C ASN A 4 -6.25 7.45 0.09
N SER A 5 -7.12 8.01 0.92
CA SER A 5 -7.35 9.44 0.98
C SER A 5 -6.29 10.25 1.75
N TRP A 6 -5.35 9.60 2.44
CA TRP A 6 -4.46 10.27 3.41
C TRP A 6 -3.56 11.32 2.79
N ASP A 7 -2.83 10.96 1.72
CA ASP A 7 -1.81 11.86 1.14
C ASP A 7 -2.41 13.11 0.49
N SER A 8 -3.70 13.07 0.14
CA SER A 8 -4.41 14.21 -0.44
C SER A 8 -5.20 15.01 0.59
N TYR A 9 -5.97 14.33 1.43
CA TYR A 9 -7.03 14.98 2.23
C TYR A 9 -6.83 14.86 3.74
N GLY A 10 -5.89 14.04 4.21
CA GLY A 10 -5.71 13.77 5.64
C GLY A 10 -7.03 13.33 6.28
N THR A 11 -7.39 13.98 7.39
CA THR A 11 -8.62 13.70 8.14
C THR A 11 -9.87 14.33 7.55
N THR A 12 -9.77 15.15 6.49
CA THR A 12 -10.85 16.06 6.04
C THR A 12 -11.67 15.58 4.85
N ILE A 13 -11.41 14.38 4.33
CA ILE A 13 -12.12 13.82 3.16
C ILE A 13 -13.64 13.92 3.29
N THR A 14 -14.30 14.21 2.18
CA THR A 14 -15.77 14.29 2.07
C THR A 14 -16.34 13.18 1.20
N GLU A 15 -17.61 12.88 1.34
CA GLU A 15 -18.34 11.91 0.52
C GLU A 15 -18.22 12.21 -0.98
N GLN A 16 -18.32 13.50 -1.36
CA GLN A 16 -18.22 13.89 -2.77
C GLN A 16 -16.83 13.59 -3.35
N GLU A 17 -15.76 13.86 -2.60
CA GLU A 17 -14.39 13.57 -3.02
C GLU A 17 -14.15 12.07 -3.14
N VAL A 18 -14.70 11.25 -2.23
CA VAL A 18 -14.64 9.78 -2.37
C VAL A 18 -15.33 9.34 -3.66
N LEU A 19 -16.52 9.87 -3.95
CA LEU A 19 -17.28 9.53 -5.16
C LEU A 19 -16.58 9.99 -6.44
N ASP A 20 -15.91 11.14 -6.43
CA ASP A 20 -15.20 11.67 -7.60
C ASP A 20 -13.96 10.82 -7.89
N ASN A 21 -13.19 10.44 -6.86
CA ASN A 21 -12.07 9.48 -6.99
C ASN A 21 -12.55 8.10 -7.44
N ALA A 22 -13.69 7.62 -6.92
CA ALA A 22 -14.28 6.34 -7.32
C ALA A 22 -14.69 6.31 -8.80
N ARG A 23 -15.35 7.36 -9.29
CA ARG A 23 -15.72 7.48 -10.70
C ARG A 23 -14.49 7.53 -11.59
N PHE A 24 -13.51 8.36 -11.23
CA PHE A 24 -12.27 8.46 -11.99
C PHE A 24 -11.54 7.12 -12.05
N MET A 25 -11.41 6.42 -10.92
CA MET A 25 -10.79 5.08 -10.87
C MET A 25 -11.55 4.09 -11.75
N ALA A 26 -12.88 4.07 -11.69
CA ALA A 26 -13.71 3.18 -12.50
C ALA A 26 -13.54 3.42 -14.00
N ASP A 27 -13.45 4.69 -14.41
CA ASP A 27 -13.39 5.10 -15.81
C ASP A 27 -11.98 4.94 -16.43
N HIS A 28 -10.91 5.07 -15.61
CA HIS A 28 -9.54 5.18 -16.14
C HIS A 28 -8.56 4.11 -15.66
N LEU A 29 -8.76 3.52 -14.49
CA LEU A 29 -7.75 2.65 -13.84
C LEU A 29 -8.26 1.24 -13.54
N LYS A 30 -9.57 1.01 -13.52
CA LYS A 30 -10.15 -0.28 -13.15
C LYS A 30 -9.66 -1.43 -14.03
N ASP A 31 -9.58 -1.24 -15.34
CA ASP A 31 -9.10 -2.25 -16.29
C ASP A 31 -7.62 -2.61 -16.05
N ALA A 32 -6.84 -1.67 -15.51
CA ALA A 32 -5.47 -1.91 -15.05
C ALA A 32 -5.41 -2.61 -13.68
N GLY A 33 -6.57 -2.84 -13.02
CA GLY A 33 -6.67 -3.61 -11.77
C GLY A 33 -6.78 -2.79 -10.49
N TRP A 34 -7.05 -1.49 -10.58
CA TRP A 34 -7.32 -0.64 -9.42
C TRP A 34 -8.80 -0.76 -9.05
N ASP A 35 -9.10 -1.30 -7.87
CA ASP A 35 -10.46 -1.68 -7.51
C ASP A 35 -10.90 -1.31 -6.08
N THR A 36 -10.01 -0.79 -5.25
CA THR A 36 -10.28 -0.56 -3.83
C THR A 36 -10.06 0.89 -3.45
N LEU A 37 -11.03 1.51 -2.75
CA LEU A 37 -10.89 2.84 -2.16
C LEU A 37 -10.89 2.73 -0.63
N VAL A 38 -10.01 3.46 0.04
CA VAL A 38 -9.92 3.51 1.50
C VAL A 38 -10.07 4.95 1.98
N ILE A 39 -11.09 5.21 2.78
CA ILE A 39 -11.24 6.45 3.54
C ILE A 39 -10.33 6.36 4.76
N ASP A 40 -9.31 7.19 4.84
CA ASP A 40 -8.34 7.18 5.93
C ASP A 40 -8.87 7.86 7.21
N ALA A 41 -8.02 8.15 8.17
CA ALA A 41 -8.36 8.58 9.52
C ALA A 41 -9.31 9.79 9.59
N GLY A 42 -10.04 9.88 10.68
CA GLY A 42 -10.83 11.08 11.04
C GLY A 42 -12.21 11.17 10.38
N TRP A 43 -12.70 10.17 9.65
CA TRP A 43 -14.04 10.20 9.04
C TRP A 43 -15.20 10.35 10.05
N PHE A 44 -14.93 10.07 11.32
CA PHE A 44 -15.83 10.17 12.46
C PHE A 44 -15.61 11.46 13.29
N ASP A 45 -14.66 12.32 12.92
CA ASP A 45 -14.34 13.53 13.67
C ASP A 45 -15.03 14.76 13.08
N PRO A 46 -16.06 15.36 13.75
CA PRO A 46 -16.76 16.52 13.25
C PRO A 46 -15.90 17.80 13.24
N ASN A 47 -14.75 17.78 13.89
CA ASN A 47 -13.79 18.88 13.97
C ASN A 47 -12.53 18.64 13.13
N ALA A 48 -12.55 17.63 12.25
CA ALA A 48 -11.44 17.34 11.35
C ALA A 48 -10.99 18.59 10.59
N HIS A 49 -9.69 18.82 10.56
CA HIS A 49 -9.10 20.00 9.93
C HIS A 49 -7.86 19.63 9.11
N ALA A 50 -7.48 20.50 8.17
CA ALA A 50 -6.27 20.32 7.39
C ALA A 50 -5.02 20.30 8.28
N HIS A 51 -4.02 19.49 7.87
CA HIS A 51 -2.68 19.44 8.43
C HIS A 51 -2.61 18.92 9.88
N GLY A 52 -3.39 17.92 10.24
CA GLY A 52 -3.25 17.20 11.49
C GLY A 52 -4.52 16.55 12.02
N TYR A 53 -4.43 16.10 13.27
CA TYR A 53 -5.52 15.50 14.00
C TYR A 53 -6.15 16.55 14.95
N SER A 54 -7.43 16.39 15.24
CA SER A 54 -8.12 17.18 16.28
C SER A 54 -7.95 16.47 17.61
N ASP A 55 -7.23 17.10 18.55
CA ASP A 55 -7.01 16.51 19.87
C ASP A 55 -8.17 16.77 20.83
N GLY A 56 -8.69 15.67 21.45
CA GLY A 56 -9.61 15.73 22.58
C GLY A 56 -11.00 16.32 22.25
N THR A 57 -11.38 16.34 20.98
CA THR A 57 -12.72 16.77 20.54
C THR A 57 -13.71 15.62 20.63
N PRO A 58 -15.01 15.89 20.87
CA PRO A 58 -16.03 14.85 20.77
C PRO A 58 -16.10 14.24 19.38
N LEU A 59 -16.09 12.92 19.33
CA LEU A 59 -16.22 12.14 18.10
C LEU A 59 -17.67 11.79 17.82
N CYS A 60 -18.00 11.52 16.56
CA CYS A 60 -19.27 10.92 16.19
C CYS A 60 -19.26 9.43 16.57
N ILE A 61 -19.98 9.07 17.62
CA ILE A 61 -20.13 7.69 18.13
C ILE A 61 -21.60 7.35 18.32
N ASP A 62 -21.93 6.07 18.23
CA ASP A 62 -23.27 5.58 18.52
C ASP A 62 -23.50 5.33 20.04
N ALA A 63 -24.68 4.84 20.40
CA ALA A 63 -25.04 4.55 21.80
C ALA A 63 -24.17 3.46 22.47
N TYR A 64 -23.35 2.76 21.73
CA TYR A 64 -22.38 1.77 22.20
C TYR A 64 -20.95 2.27 22.15
N GLY A 65 -20.72 3.53 21.76
CA GLY A 65 -19.38 4.13 21.63
C GLY A 65 -18.65 3.76 20.36
N ARG A 66 -19.29 3.09 19.38
CA ARG A 66 -18.67 2.75 18.10
C ARG A 66 -18.68 3.96 17.18
N GLN A 67 -17.59 4.17 16.46
CA GLN A 67 -17.42 5.31 15.55
C GLN A 67 -18.43 5.23 14.38
N ILE A 68 -19.06 6.36 14.07
CA ILE A 68 -19.99 6.54 12.95
C ILE A 68 -19.54 7.74 12.12
N PRO A 69 -19.86 7.78 10.80
CA PRO A 69 -19.45 8.89 9.94
C PRO A 69 -20.00 10.25 10.40
N ASP A 70 -19.20 11.31 10.28
CA ASP A 70 -19.68 12.67 10.41
C ASP A 70 -20.66 13.01 9.28
N GLU A 71 -21.93 13.21 9.61
CA GLU A 71 -23.01 13.45 8.63
C GLU A 71 -22.85 14.77 7.85
N GLN A 72 -22.02 15.71 8.32
CA GLN A 72 -21.74 16.94 7.57
C GLN A 72 -20.83 16.66 6.37
N ARG A 73 -19.84 15.80 6.54
CA ARG A 73 -18.92 15.39 5.46
C ARG A 73 -19.45 14.21 4.66
N PHE A 74 -20.24 13.35 5.28
CA PHE A 74 -20.83 12.16 4.68
C PHE A 74 -22.37 12.21 4.81
N PRO A 75 -23.06 13.09 4.07
CA PRO A 75 -24.49 13.33 4.24
C PRO A 75 -25.38 12.12 3.96
N SER A 76 -24.95 11.17 3.15
CA SER A 76 -25.71 9.94 2.92
C SER A 76 -25.72 8.99 4.13
N ALA A 77 -24.84 9.21 5.12
CA ALA A 77 -24.79 8.45 6.36
C ALA A 77 -25.91 8.79 7.35
N ALA A 78 -26.63 9.89 7.11
CA ALA A 78 -27.71 10.36 7.97
C ALA A 78 -28.76 9.28 8.27
N ASP A 79 -29.50 9.47 9.36
CA ASP A 79 -30.52 8.55 9.86
C ASP A 79 -29.95 7.17 10.27
N GLY A 80 -28.69 7.10 10.68
CA GLY A 80 -28.04 5.88 11.14
C GLY A 80 -27.65 4.89 10.03
N LYS A 81 -27.65 5.35 8.76
CA LYS A 81 -27.29 4.50 7.60
C LYS A 81 -25.79 4.19 7.52
N GLY A 82 -24.96 5.00 8.21
CA GLY A 82 -23.52 4.86 8.13
C GLY A 82 -23.01 4.94 6.68
N PHE A 83 -21.95 4.22 6.37
CA PHE A 83 -21.41 4.19 5.00
C PHE A 83 -22.21 3.33 4.02
N GLY A 84 -23.36 2.72 4.41
CA GLY A 84 -24.12 1.84 3.52
C GLY A 84 -24.42 2.45 2.15
N PRO A 85 -25.04 3.65 2.05
CA PRO A 85 -25.34 4.27 0.75
C PRO A 85 -24.09 4.60 -0.08
N LEU A 86 -22.98 5.00 0.56
CA LEU A 86 -21.72 5.28 -0.11
C LEU A 86 -21.08 3.98 -0.63
N ALA A 87 -21.06 2.92 0.19
CA ALA A 87 -20.57 1.60 -0.21
C ALA A 87 -21.37 1.06 -1.40
N ASP A 88 -22.71 1.16 -1.38
CA ASP A 88 -23.56 0.77 -2.51
C ASP A 88 -23.24 1.57 -3.78
N ALA A 89 -22.90 2.86 -3.66
CA ALA A 89 -22.53 3.69 -4.80
C ALA A 89 -21.18 3.25 -5.40
N VAL A 90 -20.19 2.97 -4.56
CA VAL A 90 -18.88 2.47 -4.96
C VAL A 90 -18.99 1.07 -5.58
N HIS A 91 -19.76 0.18 -4.97
CA HIS A 91 -20.01 -1.17 -5.50
C HIS A 91 -20.69 -1.15 -6.89
N ARG A 92 -21.61 -0.21 -7.15
CA ARG A 92 -22.21 -0.06 -8.49
C ARG A 92 -21.20 0.30 -9.58
N LEU A 93 -20.05 0.90 -9.24
CA LEU A 93 -18.94 1.13 -10.14
C LEU A 93 -18.06 -0.13 -10.30
N GLY A 94 -18.34 -1.20 -9.53
CA GLY A 94 -17.57 -2.43 -9.47
C GLY A 94 -16.26 -2.28 -8.71
N LEU A 95 -16.24 -1.39 -7.72
CA LEU A 95 -15.12 -1.11 -6.84
C LEU A 95 -15.46 -1.55 -5.41
N LYS A 96 -14.47 -1.57 -4.53
CA LYS A 96 -14.54 -1.90 -3.11
C LYS A 96 -14.34 -0.66 -2.26
N LEU A 97 -14.99 -0.60 -1.10
CA LEU A 97 -14.84 0.49 -0.14
C LEU A 97 -14.27 -0.03 1.18
N GLY A 98 -13.27 0.66 1.71
CA GLY A 98 -12.71 0.43 3.03
C GLY A 98 -12.57 1.69 3.85
N VAL A 99 -12.26 1.51 5.12
CA VAL A 99 -12.01 2.60 6.06
C VAL A 99 -10.79 2.32 6.92
N HIS A 100 -10.19 3.39 7.43
CA HIS A 100 -9.22 3.35 8.50
C HIS A 100 -9.91 3.37 9.86
N VAL A 101 -9.38 2.61 10.81
CA VAL A 101 -9.76 2.66 12.23
C VAL A 101 -8.50 2.59 13.10
N MET A 102 -8.58 3.16 14.30
CA MET A 102 -7.53 3.02 15.31
C MET A 102 -7.75 1.77 16.16
N ARG A 103 -6.66 1.21 16.68
CA ARG A 103 -6.70 0.19 17.74
C ARG A 103 -7.53 0.68 18.94
N GLY A 104 -8.25 -0.24 19.58
CA GLY A 104 -8.88 -0.03 20.89
C GLY A 104 -10.28 0.56 20.84
N ILE A 105 -10.62 1.35 21.86
CA ILE A 105 -11.94 1.90 22.14
C ILE A 105 -11.88 3.41 22.30
N PRO A 106 -12.82 4.19 21.72
CA PRO A 106 -12.85 5.66 21.88
C PRO A 106 -12.81 6.08 23.35
N ARG A 107 -11.92 7.03 23.68
CA ARG A 107 -11.81 7.58 25.04
C ARG A 107 -13.12 8.17 25.51
N GLN A 108 -13.88 8.77 24.58
CA GLN A 108 -15.22 9.27 24.87
C GLN A 108 -16.14 8.17 25.37
N ALA A 109 -16.18 7.00 24.73
CA ALA A 109 -16.98 5.86 25.17
C ALA A 109 -16.63 5.41 26.58
N VAL A 110 -15.33 5.41 26.93
CA VAL A 110 -14.83 5.06 28.26
C VAL A 110 -15.18 6.13 29.29
N HIS A 111 -15.06 7.40 28.95
CA HIS A 111 -15.41 8.52 29.82
C HIS A 111 -16.92 8.50 30.17
N GLU A 112 -17.77 8.26 29.17
CA GLU A 112 -19.22 8.17 29.32
C GLU A 112 -19.67 6.82 29.85
N ASN A 113 -18.76 5.85 29.96
CA ASN A 113 -19.00 4.48 30.38
C ASN A 113 -20.12 3.77 29.61
N LEU A 114 -20.09 3.90 28.29
CA LEU A 114 -21.13 3.33 27.41
C LEU A 114 -21.15 1.80 27.42
N PRO A 115 -22.31 1.17 27.17
CA PRO A 115 -22.39 -0.29 27.17
C PRO A 115 -21.65 -0.92 25.98
N VAL A 116 -21.01 -2.06 26.19
CA VAL A 116 -20.46 -2.92 25.13
C VAL A 116 -21.61 -3.74 24.53
N LYS A 117 -21.90 -3.54 23.23
CA LYS A 117 -23.03 -4.19 22.55
C LYS A 117 -23.01 -5.70 22.72
N GLY A 118 -24.15 -6.28 23.09
CA GLY A 118 -24.32 -7.73 23.22
C GLY A 118 -23.79 -8.34 24.52
N THR A 119 -23.34 -7.52 25.46
CA THR A 119 -22.82 -7.97 26.78
C THR A 119 -23.49 -7.21 27.93
N ALA A 120 -23.16 -7.59 29.17
CA ALA A 120 -23.49 -6.85 30.38
C ALA A 120 -22.35 -5.88 30.80
N LEU A 121 -21.25 -5.79 30.01
CA LEU A 121 -20.07 -4.98 30.27
C LEU A 121 -20.26 -3.55 29.74
N HIS A 122 -19.46 -2.64 30.29
CA HIS A 122 -19.34 -1.27 29.86
C HIS A 122 -17.92 -0.95 29.40
N ALA A 123 -17.73 0.18 28.74
CA ALA A 123 -16.46 0.60 28.16
C ALA A 123 -15.30 0.63 29.18
N GLN A 124 -15.56 1.04 30.44
CA GLN A 124 -14.57 1.03 31.52
C GLN A 124 -14.15 -0.38 31.97
N ASP A 125 -15.01 -1.38 31.78
CA ASP A 125 -14.67 -2.76 32.13
C ASP A 125 -13.63 -3.36 31.18
N VAL A 126 -13.60 -2.92 29.92
CA VAL A 126 -12.80 -3.50 28.82
C VAL A 126 -11.61 -2.64 28.42
N ALA A 127 -11.61 -1.35 28.72
CA ALA A 127 -10.54 -0.42 28.34
C ALA A 127 -9.24 -0.67 29.09
N ASP A 128 -8.12 -0.54 28.38
CA ASP A 128 -6.76 -0.44 28.91
C ASP A 128 -6.29 1.01 28.75
N THR A 129 -6.37 1.78 29.82
CA THR A 129 -6.02 3.21 29.81
C THR A 129 -4.52 3.47 29.92
N GLU A 130 -3.69 2.44 30.15
CA GLU A 130 -2.25 2.57 30.28
C GLU A 130 -1.54 2.41 28.93
N HIS A 131 -2.08 1.62 28.03
CA HIS A 131 -1.51 1.36 26.69
C HIS A 131 -2.25 2.15 25.61
N THR A 132 -1.87 3.42 25.45
CA THR A 132 -2.47 4.36 24.48
C THR A 132 -1.56 4.56 23.27
N CYS A 133 -2.13 5.00 22.16
CA CYS A 133 -1.37 5.47 21.02
C CYS A 133 -0.62 6.76 21.37
N ALA A 134 0.66 6.87 20.95
CA ALA A 134 1.51 8.01 21.28
C ALA A 134 1.23 9.25 20.40
N TRP A 135 0.65 9.06 19.22
CA TRP A 135 0.47 10.09 18.19
C TRP A 135 -1.00 10.38 17.84
N ASN A 136 -1.93 9.54 18.31
CA ASN A 136 -3.38 9.77 18.16
C ASN A 136 -4.07 9.54 19.50
N HIS A 137 -4.91 10.50 19.91
CA HIS A 137 -5.53 10.51 21.23
C HIS A 137 -7.02 10.14 21.21
N ASP A 138 -7.53 9.55 20.13
CA ASP A 138 -8.93 9.18 20.01
C ASP A 138 -9.30 7.99 20.91
N ASN A 139 -8.41 6.98 21.00
CA ASN A 139 -8.70 5.72 21.64
C ASN A 139 -7.79 5.42 22.86
N TYR A 140 -8.30 4.59 23.75
CA TYR A 140 -7.55 3.74 24.68
C TYR A 140 -7.36 2.36 24.07
N GLY A 141 -6.38 1.60 24.54
CA GLY A 141 -6.26 0.17 24.23
C GLY A 141 -7.38 -0.66 24.84
N LEU A 142 -7.37 -1.95 24.60
CA LEU A 142 -8.25 -2.92 25.23
C LEU A 142 -7.47 -3.90 26.09
N LYS A 143 -8.12 -4.44 27.15
CA LYS A 143 -7.52 -5.45 28.03
C LYS A 143 -7.20 -6.72 27.24
N ARG A 144 -5.93 -7.09 27.19
CA ARG A 144 -5.43 -8.18 26.36
C ARG A 144 -6.03 -9.52 26.76
N GLY A 145 -6.46 -10.30 25.77
CA GLY A 145 -7.03 -11.63 25.99
C GLY A 145 -8.36 -11.64 26.76
N ASP A 146 -8.99 -10.49 26.96
CA ASP A 146 -10.26 -10.37 27.67
C ASP A 146 -11.44 -10.61 26.71
N ALA A 147 -12.43 -11.38 27.17
CA ALA A 147 -13.63 -11.67 26.38
C ALA A 147 -14.46 -10.42 26.07
N GLY A 148 -14.40 -9.40 26.92
CA GLY A 148 -15.06 -8.11 26.70
C GLY A 148 -14.35 -7.29 25.62
N ALA A 149 -13.01 -7.38 25.54
CA ALA A 149 -12.24 -6.78 24.44
C ALA A 149 -12.60 -7.42 23.10
N GLN A 150 -12.70 -8.74 23.04
CA GLN A 150 -13.20 -9.45 21.85
C GLN A 150 -14.62 -9.01 21.48
N ALA A 151 -15.54 -8.92 22.45
CA ALA A 151 -16.90 -8.50 22.19
C ALA A 151 -16.99 -7.05 21.66
N TRP A 152 -16.08 -6.17 22.10
CA TRP A 152 -15.97 -4.82 21.54
C TRP A 152 -15.59 -4.85 20.04
N TYR A 153 -14.52 -5.56 19.69
CA TYR A 153 -14.12 -5.67 18.27
C TYR A 153 -15.16 -6.38 17.43
N ASP A 154 -15.83 -7.43 17.96
CA ASP A 154 -16.96 -8.09 17.29
C ASP A 154 -18.06 -7.07 16.95
N ALA A 155 -18.44 -6.23 17.92
CA ALA A 155 -19.49 -5.24 17.73
C ALA A 155 -19.08 -4.14 16.75
N GLN A 156 -17.82 -3.70 16.76
CA GLN A 156 -17.32 -2.66 15.83
C GLN A 156 -17.25 -3.21 14.41
N VAL A 157 -16.63 -4.37 14.21
CA VAL A 157 -16.51 -4.98 12.88
C VAL A 157 -17.87 -5.38 12.31
N ASP A 158 -18.81 -5.89 13.15
CA ASP A 158 -20.21 -6.13 12.76
C ASP A 158 -20.87 -4.86 12.20
N LEU A 159 -20.66 -3.70 12.85
CA LEU A 159 -21.19 -2.43 12.36
C LEU A 159 -20.60 -2.07 10.99
N LEU A 160 -19.28 -2.12 10.86
CA LEU A 160 -18.55 -1.79 9.62
C LEU A 160 -18.96 -2.74 8.48
N ALA A 161 -19.05 -4.02 8.74
CA ALA A 161 -19.51 -5.03 7.78
C ALA A 161 -20.98 -4.82 7.36
N SER A 162 -21.85 -4.40 8.30
CA SER A 162 -23.25 -4.10 8.01
C SER A 162 -23.43 -2.94 7.02
N TRP A 163 -22.47 -2.03 6.95
CA TRP A 163 -22.40 -0.96 5.95
C TRP A 163 -21.87 -1.42 4.58
N GLY A 164 -21.39 -2.66 4.50
CA GLY A 164 -20.86 -3.20 3.25
C GLY A 164 -19.40 -2.90 2.99
N LEU A 165 -18.60 -2.62 4.02
CA LEU A 165 -17.17 -2.38 3.84
C LEU A 165 -16.41 -3.68 3.49
N ASP A 166 -15.42 -3.56 2.61
CA ASP A 166 -14.63 -4.66 2.06
C ASP A 166 -13.18 -4.66 2.57
N PHE A 167 -12.75 -3.58 3.25
CA PHE A 167 -11.36 -3.37 3.65
C PHE A 167 -11.28 -2.57 4.95
N LEU A 168 -10.47 -3.02 5.88
CA LEU A 168 -10.16 -2.33 7.14
C LEU A 168 -8.66 -2.10 7.26
N LYS A 169 -8.23 -0.82 7.25
CA LYS A 169 -6.89 -0.41 7.68
C LYS A 169 -6.95 -0.15 9.17
N VAL A 170 -6.26 -0.97 9.98
CA VAL A 170 -6.23 -0.83 11.44
C VAL A 170 -4.88 -0.33 11.87
N ASP A 171 -4.85 0.85 12.47
CA ASP A 171 -3.63 1.53 12.87
C ASP A 171 -3.31 1.36 14.38
N ASP A 172 -2.06 1.71 14.78
CA ASP A 172 -1.50 1.51 16.12
C ASP A 172 -1.39 0.01 16.51
N MET A 173 -1.21 -0.90 15.54
CA MET A 173 -1.22 -2.34 15.77
C MET A 173 0.18 -2.97 15.88
N GLN A 174 1.18 -2.40 15.19
CA GLN A 174 2.47 -3.07 15.00
C GLN A 174 3.65 -2.35 15.66
N THR A 175 3.46 -1.13 16.17
CA THR A 175 4.52 -0.37 16.83
C THR A 175 3.95 0.47 18.00
N PRO A 176 3.96 -0.07 19.23
CA PRO A 176 4.33 -1.42 19.66
C PRO A 176 3.53 -2.53 18.99
N PHE A 177 4.02 -3.78 19.05
CA PHE A 177 3.33 -4.92 18.46
C PHE A 177 2.28 -5.47 19.42
N PHE A 178 1.00 -5.52 19.01
CA PHE A 178 -0.15 -5.94 19.83
C PHE A 178 -0.81 -7.22 19.28
N PRO A 179 -0.19 -8.39 19.41
CA PRO A 179 -0.68 -9.61 18.77
C PRO A 179 -2.09 -10.01 19.22
N GLU A 180 -2.43 -9.84 20.48
CA GLU A 180 -3.74 -10.22 21.03
C GLU A 180 -4.87 -9.34 20.46
N GLU A 181 -4.61 -8.04 20.23
CA GLU A 181 -5.58 -7.14 19.60
C GLU A 181 -5.69 -7.40 18.09
N ILE A 182 -4.58 -7.76 17.43
CA ILE A 182 -4.59 -8.19 16.03
C ILE A 182 -5.44 -9.46 15.85
N GLU A 183 -5.24 -10.48 16.71
CA GLU A 183 -6.05 -11.69 16.71
C GLU A 183 -7.53 -11.39 16.97
N ALA A 184 -7.84 -10.46 17.87
CA ALA A 184 -9.21 -10.09 18.17
C ALA A 184 -9.92 -9.44 16.96
N TYR A 185 -9.21 -8.59 16.19
CA TYR A 185 -9.72 -8.08 14.91
C TYR A 185 -9.92 -9.19 13.89
N HIS A 186 -8.96 -10.07 13.74
CA HIS A 186 -9.06 -11.23 12.83
C HIS A 186 -10.31 -12.06 13.14
N HIS A 187 -10.52 -12.45 14.39
CA HIS A 187 -11.70 -13.22 14.78
C HIS A 187 -13.02 -12.45 14.60
N ALA A 188 -13.02 -11.13 14.82
CA ALA A 188 -14.19 -10.31 14.56
C ALA A 188 -14.52 -10.27 13.05
N ILE A 189 -13.51 -10.18 12.20
CA ILE A 189 -13.66 -10.25 10.74
C ILE A 189 -14.20 -11.61 10.30
N GLU A 190 -13.63 -12.73 10.78
CA GLU A 190 -14.14 -14.08 10.45
C GLU A 190 -15.64 -14.21 10.78
N ARG A 191 -16.07 -13.68 11.93
CA ARG A 191 -17.49 -13.70 12.33
C ARG A 191 -18.35 -12.85 11.43
N ALA A 192 -17.88 -11.66 11.06
CA ALA A 192 -18.59 -10.77 10.14
C ALA A 192 -18.67 -11.37 8.72
N GLU A 193 -17.59 -11.93 8.20
CA GLU A 193 -17.58 -12.64 6.92
C GLU A 193 -18.58 -13.79 6.87
N ALA A 194 -18.65 -14.59 7.96
CA ALA A 194 -19.62 -15.66 8.09
C ALA A 194 -21.08 -15.15 8.14
N ALA A 195 -21.31 -13.99 8.75
CA ALA A 195 -22.63 -13.39 8.89
C ALA A 195 -23.15 -12.71 7.61
N TYR A 196 -22.26 -12.00 6.90
CA TYR A 196 -22.62 -11.16 5.75
C TYR A 196 -22.27 -11.79 4.40
N GLY A 197 -21.47 -12.89 4.37
CA GLY A 197 -21.06 -13.57 3.14
C GLY A 197 -20.13 -12.74 2.25
N ARG A 198 -19.38 -11.80 2.85
CA ARG A 198 -18.49 -10.87 2.14
C ARG A 198 -17.09 -10.91 2.78
N PRO A 199 -16.03 -11.10 1.99
CA PRO A 199 -14.67 -11.03 2.51
C PRO A 199 -14.28 -9.59 2.87
N ILE A 200 -13.52 -9.44 3.96
CA ILE A 200 -13.01 -8.16 4.45
C ILE A 200 -11.48 -8.26 4.57
N THR A 201 -10.77 -7.46 3.81
CA THR A 201 -9.31 -7.39 3.88
C THR A 201 -8.87 -6.67 5.14
N LEU A 202 -8.02 -7.30 5.95
CA LEU A 202 -7.36 -6.68 7.11
C LEU A 202 -5.97 -6.20 6.72
N SER A 203 -5.75 -4.88 6.86
CA SER A 203 -4.47 -4.20 6.68
C SER A 203 -4.01 -3.61 8.01
N LEU A 204 -2.77 -3.89 8.42
CA LEU A 204 -2.20 -3.47 9.71
C LEU A 204 -1.16 -2.37 9.51
N SER A 205 -1.18 -1.34 10.36
CA SER A 205 -0.18 -0.26 10.42
C SER A 205 0.07 0.20 11.87
N PRO A 206 1.08 1.07 12.14
CA PRO A 206 2.24 1.38 11.30
C PRO A 206 3.27 0.23 11.33
N GLY A 207 4.33 0.27 10.49
CA GLY A 207 5.19 -0.91 10.32
C GLY A 207 6.70 -0.69 10.31
N GLY A 208 7.20 0.52 10.58
CA GLY A 208 8.64 0.82 10.47
C GLY A 208 9.56 -0.09 11.28
N TRP A 209 9.06 -0.65 12.37
CA TRP A 209 9.81 -1.48 13.31
C TRP A 209 9.31 -2.93 13.40
N VAL A 210 8.38 -3.35 12.55
CA VAL A 210 7.88 -4.72 12.58
C VAL A 210 8.99 -5.72 12.28
N ALA A 211 9.14 -6.73 13.14
CA ALA A 211 10.17 -7.75 12.97
C ALA A 211 9.70 -8.84 12.00
N SER A 212 10.57 -9.25 11.07
CA SER A 212 10.25 -10.34 10.13
C SER A 212 10.04 -11.69 10.81
N THR A 213 10.43 -11.85 12.07
CA THR A 213 10.11 -13.03 12.89
C THR A 213 8.62 -13.18 13.17
N HIS A 214 7.81 -12.13 13.00
CA HIS A 214 6.35 -12.17 13.12
C HIS A 214 5.63 -12.62 11.85
N VAL A 215 6.34 -12.90 10.76
CA VAL A 215 5.76 -13.16 9.43
C VAL A 215 4.72 -14.30 9.43
N ASP A 216 4.96 -15.38 10.14
CA ASP A 216 4.02 -16.53 10.17
C ASP A 216 2.74 -16.18 10.94
N PHE A 217 2.85 -15.40 12.01
CA PHE A 217 1.71 -14.83 12.72
C PHE A 217 0.93 -13.89 11.79
N LEU A 218 1.58 -12.90 11.21
CA LEU A 218 0.93 -11.90 10.35
C LEU A 218 0.21 -12.54 9.16
N ARG A 219 0.79 -13.56 8.53
CA ARG A 219 0.14 -14.35 7.47
C ARG A 219 -1.09 -15.12 7.96
N GLY A 220 -1.11 -15.53 9.24
CA GLY A 220 -2.22 -16.25 9.82
C GLY A 220 -3.44 -15.37 10.10
N VAL A 221 -3.25 -14.07 10.26
CA VAL A 221 -4.29 -13.17 10.81
C VAL A 221 -4.61 -11.96 9.92
N SER A 222 -3.82 -11.66 8.89
CA SER A 222 -4.03 -10.46 8.05
C SER A 222 -3.66 -10.70 6.59
N GLN A 223 -4.19 -9.88 5.69
CA GLN A 223 -3.88 -9.88 4.27
C GLN A 223 -2.79 -8.86 3.92
N MET A 224 -2.65 -7.79 4.70
CA MET A 224 -1.63 -6.76 4.54
C MET A 224 -1.05 -6.37 5.90
N TRP A 225 0.24 -6.05 5.92
CA TRP A 225 0.90 -5.45 7.09
C TRP A 225 2.01 -4.51 6.64
N ARG A 226 2.03 -3.32 7.21
CA ARG A 226 3.05 -2.31 6.96
C ARG A 226 4.43 -2.80 7.40
N ILE A 227 5.44 -2.47 6.60
CA ILE A 227 6.86 -2.75 6.85
C ILE A 227 7.70 -1.48 6.91
N SER A 228 7.08 -0.33 6.73
CA SER A 228 7.68 1.00 6.79
C SER A 228 6.81 1.97 7.58
N ASP A 229 7.39 3.09 7.97
CA ASP A 229 6.66 4.29 8.36
C ASP A 229 6.14 5.00 7.10
N ASP A 230 5.45 6.13 7.26
CA ASP A 230 4.82 6.84 6.16
C ASP A 230 5.84 7.31 5.13
N LEU A 231 5.56 6.96 3.87
CA LEU A 231 6.34 7.32 2.69
C LEU A 231 5.83 8.63 2.11
N TRP A 232 6.75 9.55 1.83
CA TRP A 232 6.42 10.81 1.17
C TRP A 232 7.18 10.97 -0.15
N ASP A 233 6.83 12.00 -0.94
CA ASP A 233 7.36 12.27 -2.26
C ASP A 233 8.80 12.82 -2.24
N ARG A 234 9.72 12.02 -1.66
CA ARG A 234 11.15 12.28 -1.54
C ARG A 234 11.95 11.07 -1.98
N TRP A 235 13.00 11.29 -2.74
CA TRP A 235 13.88 10.20 -3.18
C TRP A 235 14.44 9.37 -2.01
N GLU A 236 14.84 10.03 -0.93
CA GLU A 236 15.40 9.36 0.25
C GLU A 236 14.44 8.35 0.86
N ASP A 237 13.14 8.62 0.83
CA ASP A 237 12.11 7.71 1.33
C ASP A 237 11.99 6.47 0.45
N ILE A 238 12.04 6.65 -0.88
CA ILE A 238 12.07 5.53 -1.85
C ILE A 238 13.36 4.70 -1.67
N TYR A 239 14.52 5.37 -1.57
CA TYR A 239 15.79 4.69 -1.44
C TYR A 239 15.84 3.76 -0.21
N GLN A 240 15.24 4.16 0.90
CA GLN A 240 15.15 3.33 2.09
C GLN A 240 14.28 2.07 1.93
N GLN A 241 13.41 2.02 0.93
CA GLN A 241 12.54 0.86 0.71
C GLN A 241 13.26 -0.30 0.00
N PHE A 242 14.34 -0.05 -0.74
CA PHE A 242 15.10 -1.12 -1.39
C PHE A 242 15.54 -2.21 -0.41
N PRO A 243 16.27 -1.93 0.68
CA PRO A 243 16.67 -2.97 1.63
C PRO A 243 15.48 -3.55 2.41
N ARG A 244 14.39 -2.78 2.61
CA ARG A 244 13.18 -3.29 3.27
C ARG A 244 12.49 -4.32 2.40
N LEU A 245 12.18 -3.98 1.15
CA LEU A 245 11.55 -4.90 0.22
C LEU A 245 12.42 -6.11 -0.10
N ALA A 246 13.76 -5.95 -0.24
CA ALA A 246 14.67 -7.06 -0.41
C ALA A 246 14.58 -8.09 0.75
N ARG A 247 14.36 -7.63 1.97
CA ARG A 247 14.17 -8.49 3.15
C ARG A 247 12.80 -9.18 3.17
N TRP A 248 11.73 -8.45 2.78
CA TRP A 248 10.36 -8.94 2.94
C TRP A 248 9.80 -9.68 1.72
N ALA A 249 10.24 -9.34 0.49
CA ALA A 249 9.72 -9.94 -0.74
C ALA A 249 9.80 -11.48 -0.75
N PRO A 250 10.90 -12.13 -0.31
CA PRO A 250 10.96 -13.59 -0.27
C PRO A 250 9.99 -14.24 0.74
N MET A 251 9.46 -13.45 1.65
CA MET A 251 8.51 -13.90 2.67
C MET A 251 7.05 -13.75 2.24
N GLN A 252 6.78 -13.07 1.14
CA GLN A 252 5.42 -12.83 0.66
C GLN A 252 4.78 -14.10 0.08
N ARG A 253 3.47 -14.19 0.19
CA ARG A 253 2.66 -15.24 -0.41
C ARG A 253 1.39 -14.63 -0.97
N THR A 254 0.81 -15.25 -1.98
CA THR A 254 -0.47 -14.83 -2.54
C THR A 254 -1.53 -14.68 -1.46
N GLY A 255 -2.17 -13.52 -1.40
CA GLY A 255 -3.17 -13.15 -0.37
C GLY A 255 -2.59 -12.56 0.92
N HIS A 256 -1.25 -12.51 1.08
CA HIS A 256 -0.60 -12.03 2.30
C HIS A 256 0.63 -11.19 1.95
N TRP A 257 0.53 -9.87 2.12
CA TRP A 257 1.42 -8.90 1.53
C TRP A 257 2.11 -8.01 2.56
N ALA A 258 3.42 -7.93 2.47
CA ALA A 258 4.21 -6.92 3.17
C ALA A 258 4.09 -5.57 2.43
N ASP A 259 3.53 -4.58 3.10
CA ASP A 259 3.15 -3.29 2.54
C ASP A 259 4.23 -2.23 2.83
N ALA A 260 4.88 -1.75 1.77
CA ALA A 260 5.92 -0.73 1.87
C ALA A 260 5.34 0.70 1.89
N ASP A 261 4.03 0.83 2.07
CA ASP A 261 3.22 2.03 2.18
C ASP A 261 2.58 2.52 0.88
N MET A 262 1.73 3.53 1.05
CA MET A 262 1.03 4.21 -0.03
C MET A 262 2.03 4.90 -0.97
N LEU A 263 1.56 5.11 -2.19
CA LEU A 263 2.31 5.77 -3.26
C LEU A 263 1.97 7.26 -3.26
N PRO A 264 2.88 8.16 -2.86
CA PRO A 264 2.64 9.60 -2.84
C PRO A 264 2.75 10.19 -4.27
N LEU A 265 1.89 9.68 -5.16
CA LEU A 265 1.84 10.00 -6.59
C LEU A 265 0.58 10.80 -6.93
N GLY A 266 0.69 11.66 -7.93
CA GLY A 266 -0.40 12.54 -8.38
C GLY A 266 -0.53 13.80 -7.54
N HIS A 267 -1.74 14.31 -7.38
CA HIS A 267 -2.04 15.55 -6.66
C HIS A 267 -2.23 15.27 -5.17
N ILE A 268 -1.25 15.61 -4.37
CA ILE A 268 -1.19 15.35 -2.93
C ILE A 268 -1.11 16.66 -2.14
N GLY A 269 -1.30 16.58 -0.83
CA GLY A 269 -1.13 17.73 0.06
C GLY A 269 -2.27 18.75 0.04
N LEU A 270 -3.40 18.49 -0.63
CA LEU A 270 -4.53 19.43 -0.67
C LEU A 270 -4.94 19.85 0.76
N ARG A 271 -5.06 18.88 1.65
CA ARG A 271 -5.36 19.08 3.08
C ARG A 271 -4.72 17.98 3.94
N ALA A 272 -3.71 17.28 3.39
CA ALA A 272 -3.01 16.20 4.07
C ALA A 272 -2.30 16.65 5.35
N GLU A 273 -1.85 15.69 6.14
CA GLU A 273 -1.07 15.98 7.35
C GLU A 273 0.22 16.76 7.03
N ARG A 274 0.89 16.39 5.93
CA ARG A 274 2.21 16.95 5.58
C ARG A 274 2.25 17.56 4.20
N GLY A 275 2.93 18.69 4.11
CA GLY A 275 3.24 19.40 2.89
C GLY A 275 2.10 20.27 2.38
N ASP A 276 2.43 21.08 1.39
CA ASP A 276 1.50 21.97 0.72
C ASP A 276 0.80 21.25 -0.44
N ASP A 277 -0.28 21.82 -0.93
CA ASP A 277 -0.99 21.42 -2.16
C ASP A 277 -0.03 21.41 -3.36
N ARG A 278 0.15 20.23 -3.99
CA ARG A 278 1.11 20.04 -5.06
C ARG A 278 0.85 18.77 -5.89
N GLN A 279 1.34 18.76 -7.12
CA GLN A 279 1.67 17.48 -7.78
C GLN A 279 2.89 16.86 -7.07
N SER A 280 2.95 15.54 -7.01
CA SER A 280 4.10 14.83 -6.45
C SER A 280 5.43 15.39 -6.97
N LYS A 281 6.40 15.59 -6.09
CA LYS A 281 7.74 16.11 -6.43
C LYS A 281 8.64 15.07 -7.08
N LEU A 282 8.23 13.81 -7.09
CA LEU A 282 8.98 12.74 -7.73
C LEU A 282 9.03 12.97 -9.23
N THR A 283 10.22 12.89 -9.81
CA THR A 283 10.40 12.92 -11.26
C THR A 283 9.69 11.73 -11.91
N CYS A 284 9.47 11.78 -13.22
CA CYS A 284 8.87 10.66 -13.95
C CYS A 284 9.66 9.35 -13.74
N ASP A 285 10.99 9.43 -13.72
CA ASP A 285 11.85 8.26 -13.53
C ASP A 285 11.81 7.74 -12.09
N GLU A 286 11.74 8.63 -11.09
CA GLU A 286 11.53 8.22 -9.69
C GLU A 286 10.15 7.59 -9.47
N GLN A 287 9.10 8.07 -10.15
CA GLN A 287 7.78 7.44 -10.12
C GLN A 287 7.81 6.04 -10.75
N LYS A 288 8.50 5.87 -11.90
CA LYS A 288 8.73 4.55 -12.51
C LYS A 288 9.51 3.63 -11.57
N THR A 289 10.55 4.13 -10.93
CA THR A 289 11.34 3.38 -9.95
C THR A 289 10.49 2.91 -8.77
N LEU A 290 9.68 3.80 -8.20
CA LEU A 290 8.77 3.49 -7.11
C LEU A 290 7.78 2.38 -7.52
N LEU A 291 7.07 2.56 -8.63
CA LEU A 291 6.08 1.58 -9.13
C LEU A 291 6.73 0.24 -9.48
N THR A 292 7.91 0.25 -10.11
CA THR A 292 8.66 -0.97 -10.43
C THR A 292 9.12 -1.70 -9.18
N LEU A 293 9.66 -0.98 -8.19
CA LEU A 293 10.14 -1.58 -6.95
C LEU A 293 8.99 -2.22 -6.15
N TRP A 294 7.82 -1.53 -6.03
CA TRP A 294 6.64 -2.10 -5.39
C TRP A 294 6.12 -3.32 -6.14
N SER A 295 6.08 -3.29 -7.47
CA SER A 295 5.64 -4.43 -8.27
C SER A 295 6.59 -5.63 -8.13
N MET A 296 7.91 -5.41 -8.23
CA MET A 296 8.92 -6.47 -8.05
C MET A 296 8.97 -6.98 -6.61
N GLY A 297 8.75 -6.11 -5.63
CA GLY A 297 8.64 -6.47 -4.23
C GLY A 297 7.28 -7.06 -3.86
N ARG A 298 6.29 -7.04 -4.76
CA ARG A 298 4.88 -7.41 -4.53
C ARG A 298 4.25 -6.69 -3.34
N SER A 299 4.67 -5.44 -3.09
CA SER A 299 3.97 -4.56 -2.16
C SER A 299 2.62 -4.17 -2.73
N PRO A 300 1.56 -4.08 -1.94
CA PRO A 300 0.29 -3.52 -2.40
C PRO A 300 0.48 -2.12 -2.99
N LEU A 301 -0.15 -1.85 -4.12
CA LEU A 301 -0.14 -0.55 -4.77
C LEU A 301 -1.37 0.23 -4.31
N MET A 302 -1.16 1.22 -3.44
CA MET A 302 -2.21 2.09 -2.89
C MET A 302 -1.83 3.55 -3.17
N VAL A 303 -2.39 4.15 -4.24
CA VAL A 303 -2.07 5.54 -4.60
C VAL A 303 -2.76 6.53 -3.65
N GLY A 304 -2.05 7.59 -3.25
CA GLY A 304 -2.52 8.58 -2.29
C GLY A 304 -3.00 9.91 -2.90
N GLY A 305 -2.74 10.15 -4.19
CA GLY A 305 -3.11 11.39 -4.86
C GLY A 305 -4.61 11.50 -5.20
N ASP A 306 -5.14 12.73 -5.23
CA ASP A 306 -6.46 13.01 -5.78
C ASP A 306 -6.46 12.70 -7.27
N LEU A 307 -7.13 11.61 -7.66
CA LEU A 307 -7.08 11.08 -9.02
C LEU A 307 -7.60 12.05 -10.08
N PRO A 308 -8.76 12.74 -9.87
CA PRO A 308 -9.32 13.65 -10.87
C PRO A 308 -8.43 14.84 -11.23
N THR A 309 -7.56 15.27 -10.33
CA THR A 309 -6.71 16.45 -10.53
C THR A 309 -5.23 16.10 -10.64
N SER A 310 -4.88 14.82 -10.61
CA SER A 310 -3.53 14.32 -10.87
C SER A 310 -3.12 14.55 -12.32
N ASN A 311 -1.83 14.79 -12.56
CA ASN A 311 -1.33 15.05 -13.92
C ASN A 311 -1.45 13.78 -14.81
N ALA A 312 -1.57 14.01 -16.12
CA ALA A 312 -1.81 12.95 -17.10
C ALA A 312 -0.68 11.91 -17.16
N ASP A 313 0.57 12.33 -16.95
CA ASP A 313 1.71 11.43 -17.00
C ASP A 313 1.67 10.43 -15.83
N THR A 314 1.39 10.89 -14.63
CA THR A 314 1.20 10.00 -13.47
C THR A 314 0.03 9.03 -13.70
N ILE A 315 -1.11 9.50 -14.22
CA ILE A 315 -2.25 8.61 -14.52
C ILE A 315 -1.86 7.57 -15.58
N ALA A 316 -1.09 7.94 -16.59
CA ALA A 316 -0.60 6.99 -17.60
C ALA A 316 0.35 5.95 -17.01
N LEU A 317 1.20 6.31 -16.03
CA LEU A 317 2.02 5.36 -15.30
C LEU A 317 1.16 4.38 -14.48
N LEU A 318 0.15 4.87 -13.76
CA LEU A 318 -0.78 4.05 -12.98
C LEU A 318 -1.63 3.12 -13.85
N ALA A 319 -1.93 3.52 -15.08
CA ALA A 319 -2.71 2.71 -16.04
C ALA A 319 -1.88 1.62 -16.74
N ASN A 320 -0.57 1.52 -16.50
CA ASN A 320 0.28 0.51 -17.13
C ASN A 320 -0.13 -0.91 -16.68
N PRO A 321 -0.57 -1.79 -17.59
CA PRO A 321 -1.01 -3.15 -17.26
C PRO A 321 0.10 -4.02 -16.66
N ALA A 322 1.37 -3.72 -16.91
CA ALA A 322 2.49 -4.45 -16.34
C ALA A 322 2.54 -4.37 -14.80
N LEU A 323 1.97 -3.31 -14.19
CA LEU A 323 1.87 -3.21 -12.72
C LEU A 323 1.10 -4.40 -12.15
N ARG A 324 -0.09 -4.65 -12.69
CA ARG A 324 -0.93 -5.78 -12.27
C ARG A 324 -0.30 -7.11 -12.67
N GLU A 325 0.24 -7.19 -13.88
CA GLU A 325 0.86 -8.40 -14.42
C GLU A 325 1.99 -8.90 -13.50
N VAL A 326 2.92 -8.02 -13.12
CA VAL A 326 4.03 -8.40 -12.24
C VAL A 326 3.56 -8.62 -10.80
N THR A 327 2.73 -7.72 -10.24
CA THR A 327 2.31 -7.83 -8.84
C THR A 327 1.49 -9.10 -8.59
N ALA A 328 0.55 -9.46 -9.48
CA ALA A 328 -0.32 -10.61 -9.33
C ALA A 328 0.25 -11.89 -9.97
N GLY A 329 0.99 -11.76 -11.07
CA GLY A 329 1.46 -12.85 -11.92
C GLY A 329 2.94 -13.20 -11.77
N SER A 330 3.55 -12.91 -10.60
CA SER A 330 4.94 -13.29 -10.33
C SER A 330 5.11 -14.07 -9.04
N SER A 331 6.23 -14.80 -8.96
CA SER A 331 6.65 -15.56 -7.78
C SER A 331 8.18 -15.57 -7.67
N GLY A 332 8.69 -15.96 -6.49
CA GLY A 332 10.14 -16.02 -6.27
C GLY A 332 10.84 -14.66 -6.33
N ASN A 333 10.12 -13.58 -6.17
CA ASN A 333 10.59 -12.21 -6.24
C ASN A 333 11.73 -11.95 -5.25
N ARG A 334 12.86 -11.47 -5.76
CA ARG A 334 14.06 -11.23 -4.93
C ARG A 334 15.02 -10.27 -5.57
N GLU A 335 15.79 -9.60 -4.75
CA GLU A 335 17.00 -8.90 -5.17
C GLU A 335 18.12 -9.91 -5.49
N ILE A 336 18.83 -9.70 -6.58
CA ILE A 336 19.92 -10.59 -7.04
C ILE A 336 21.27 -9.88 -7.11
N VAL A 337 21.28 -8.55 -7.24
CA VAL A 337 22.50 -7.72 -7.25
C VAL A 337 22.26 -6.47 -6.43
N ARG A 338 23.25 -6.11 -5.63
CA ARG A 338 23.39 -4.78 -5.02
C ARG A 338 24.86 -4.42 -5.00
N GLU A 339 25.25 -3.49 -5.86
CA GLU A 339 26.63 -3.08 -6.03
C GLU A 339 26.77 -1.57 -5.82
N ARG A 340 27.67 -1.16 -4.93
CA ARG A 340 28.01 0.24 -4.71
C ARG A 340 29.08 0.66 -5.72
N LEU A 341 28.80 1.71 -6.48
CA LEU A 341 29.71 2.22 -7.47
C LEU A 341 30.36 3.54 -7.01
N PHE A 342 31.61 3.70 -7.42
CA PHE A 342 32.46 4.84 -7.07
C PHE A 342 33.08 5.42 -8.33
N ALA A 343 33.30 6.75 -8.35
CA ALA A 343 34.05 7.37 -9.43
C ALA A 343 35.52 6.88 -9.42
N GLU A 344 36.14 6.82 -10.60
CA GLU A 344 37.42 6.15 -10.83
C GLU A 344 38.63 6.71 -10.03
N TRP A 345 38.47 7.88 -9.39
CA TRP A 345 39.61 8.68 -8.91
C TRP A 345 39.81 8.78 -7.40
N ASN A 346 38.82 8.39 -6.58
CA ASN A 346 38.95 8.46 -5.12
C ASN A 346 37.88 7.62 -4.39
N VAL A 347 38.28 6.75 -3.48
CA VAL A 347 37.46 5.62 -2.99
C VAL A 347 36.37 6.01 -1.98
N GLU A 348 36.53 7.03 -1.15
CA GLU A 348 35.59 7.33 -0.07
C GLU A 348 34.69 8.56 -0.34
N GLU A 349 35.15 9.51 -1.13
CA GLU A 349 34.41 10.76 -1.43
C GLU A 349 33.70 10.73 -2.78
N SER A 350 33.73 9.60 -3.46
CA SER A 350 33.27 9.46 -4.84
C SER A 350 32.21 8.40 -5.06
N PHE A 351 31.44 8.05 -4.02
CA PHE A 351 30.25 7.23 -4.18
C PHE A 351 29.27 7.89 -5.15
N ILE A 352 28.94 7.21 -6.23
CA ILE A 352 28.08 7.76 -7.29
C ILE A 352 26.68 7.13 -7.31
N GLY A 353 26.47 5.99 -6.66
CA GLY A 353 25.17 5.32 -6.58
C GLY A 353 25.31 3.81 -6.38
N GLU A 354 24.17 3.16 -6.24
CA GLU A 354 24.06 1.69 -6.21
C GLU A 354 23.36 1.20 -7.49
N LEU A 355 23.90 0.11 -8.04
CA LEU A 355 23.25 -0.68 -9.07
C LEU A 355 22.56 -1.85 -8.40
N ILE A 356 21.22 -1.94 -8.55
CA ILE A 356 20.41 -2.93 -7.86
C ILE A 356 19.60 -3.70 -8.90
N ALA A 357 19.68 -5.04 -8.90
CA ALA A 357 18.88 -5.85 -9.81
C ALA A 357 17.98 -6.82 -9.06
N TRP A 358 16.79 -7.02 -9.62
CA TRP A 358 15.75 -7.90 -9.11
C TRP A 358 15.29 -8.87 -10.19
N THR A 359 14.88 -10.07 -9.78
CA THR A 359 14.23 -11.06 -10.65
C THR A 359 12.98 -11.62 -10.00
N ALA A 360 12.09 -12.12 -10.83
CA ALA A 360 10.94 -12.93 -10.43
C ALA A 360 10.59 -13.92 -11.55
N ASP A 361 10.02 -15.06 -11.19
CA ASP A 361 9.48 -16.01 -12.12
C ASP A 361 8.03 -15.61 -12.46
N ALA A 362 7.63 -15.69 -13.73
CA ALA A 362 6.23 -15.54 -14.10
C ALA A 362 5.40 -16.70 -13.52
N ALA A 363 4.21 -16.40 -13.06
CA ALA A 363 3.32 -17.35 -12.40
C ALA A 363 1.86 -17.06 -12.78
N ASP A 364 1.01 -18.08 -12.72
CA ASP A 364 -0.43 -17.87 -12.84
C ASP A 364 -0.98 -17.06 -11.68
N TRP A 365 -2.00 -16.26 -11.94
CA TRP A 365 -2.66 -15.44 -10.94
C TRP A 365 -3.50 -16.30 -9.98
N ALA A 366 -3.78 -15.79 -8.81
CA ALA A 366 -4.56 -16.49 -7.78
C ALA A 366 -5.99 -16.84 -8.24
N ASP A 367 -6.55 -16.09 -9.17
CA ASP A 367 -7.87 -16.33 -9.76
C ASP A 367 -7.86 -17.34 -10.92
N GLY A 368 -6.70 -17.94 -11.23
CA GLY A 368 -6.51 -18.88 -12.33
C GLY A 368 -6.27 -18.23 -13.69
N THR A 369 -6.14 -16.91 -13.76
CA THR A 369 -5.73 -16.20 -14.98
C THR A 369 -4.27 -16.54 -15.28
N THR A 370 -3.99 -16.97 -16.52
CA THR A 370 -2.64 -17.26 -16.97
C THR A 370 -1.91 -15.95 -17.23
N SER A 371 -0.68 -15.81 -16.69
CA SER A 371 0.21 -14.69 -16.98
C SER A 371 0.47 -14.57 -18.49
N ALA A 372 0.56 -13.34 -19.00
CA ALA A 372 0.95 -13.10 -20.39
C ALA A 372 2.33 -13.68 -20.72
N HIS A 373 3.19 -13.82 -19.69
CA HIS A 373 4.56 -14.33 -19.76
C HIS A 373 4.71 -15.69 -19.04
N ALA A 374 3.74 -16.58 -19.16
CA ALA A 374 3.51 -17.78 -18.34
C ALA A 374 4.70 -18.76 -18.16
N ARG A 375 5.79 -18.57 -18.88
CA ARG A 375 7.02 -19.39 -18.79
C ARG A 375 8.29 -18.55 -18.71
N GLY A 376 8.14 -17.26 -18.50
CA GLY A 376 9.23 -16.31 -18.55
C GLY A 376 9.68 -15.85 -17.16
N HIS A 377 10.45 -14.80 -17.19
CA HIS A 377 10.94 -14.11 -16.00
C HIS A 377 10.69 -12.61 -16.10
N TYR A 378 10.54 -11.97 -14.96
CA TYR A 378 10.56 -10.51 -14.86
C TYR A 378 11.91 -10.06 -14.31
N GLY A 379 12.44 -8.98 -14.87
CA GLY A 379 13.68 -8.35 -14.41
C GLY A 379 13.52 -6.86 -14.21
N ALA A 380 14.18 -6.34 -13.19
CA ALA A 380 14.32 -4.90 -12.97
C ALA A 380 15.77 -4.57 -12.61
N ILE A 381 16.28 -3.48 -13.15
CA ILE A 381 17.61 -2.94 -12.82
C ILE A 381 17.42 -1.48 -12.45
N PHE A 382 17.80 -1.11 -11.24
CA PHE A 382 17.66 0.22 -10.68
C PHE A 382 19.02 0.89 -10.54
N TRP A 383 19.03 2.20 -10.76
CA TRP A 383 20.18 3.06 -10.51
C TRP A 383 19.83 4.14 -9.49
N THR A 384 20.60 4.26 -8.43
CA THR A 384 20.32 5.21 -7.34
C THR A 384 21.13 6.50 -7.43
N GLY A 385 21.97 6.65 -8.44
CA GLY A 385 22.79 7.86 -8.64
C GLY A 385 22.01 9.00 -9.27
N SER A 386 22.51 10.23 -9.07
CA SER A 386 21.89 11.48 -9.54
C SER A 386 22.20 11.82 -11.01
N GLU A 387 23.03 11.05 -11.68
CA GLU A 387 23.34 11.18 -13.09
C GLU A 387 22.97 9.89 -13.82
N PRO A 388 22.61 9.93 -15.11
CA PRO A 388 22.31 8.72 -15.87
C PRO A 388 23.49 7.72 -15.88
N TYR A 389 23.18 6.44 -15.90
CA TYR A 389 24.17 5.36 -15.89
C TYR A 389 24.04 4.47 -17.13
N GLU A 390 25.12 4.32 -17.88
CA GLU A 390 25.21 3.35 -18.96
C GLU A 390 25.61 1.97 -18.41
N LEU A 391 24.73 0.98 -18.57
CA LEU A 391 24.99 -0.39 -18.14
C LEU A 391 26.01 -1.07 -19.03
N LYS A 392 27.26 -1.19 -18.55
CA LYS A 392 28.43 -1.62 -19.33
C LYS A 392 28.60 -3.15 -19.44
N GLY A 393 27.52 -3.94 -19.17
CA GLY A 393 27.55 -5.40 -19.28
C GLY A 393 28.01 -6.13 -18.02
N ASN A 394 27.96 -5.49 -16.90
CA ASN A 394 28.25 -6.07 -15.59
C ASN A 394 27.07 -6.91 -15.01
N ILE A 395 25.91 -6.91 -15.67
CA ILE A 395 24.79 -7.77 -15.28
C ILE A 395 24.50 -8.80 -16.38
N GLN A 396 24.75 -10.06 -16.06
CA GLN A 396 24.58 -11.17 -16.99
C GLN A 396 23.12 -11.63 -17.06
N LEU A 397 22.66 -12.01 -18.24
CA LEU A 397 21.30 -12.53 -18.48
C LEU A 397 21.02 -13.75 -17.57
N GLN A 398 21.98 -14.63 -17.37
CA GLN A 398 21.83 -15.81 -16.49
C GLN A 398 21.47 -15.48 -15.03
N SER A 399 21.73 -14.26 -14.58
CA SER A 399 21.33 -13.81 -13.23
C SER A 399 19.82 -13.73 -13.07
N PHE A 400 19.09 -13.51 -14.16
CA PHE A 400 17.62 -13.44 -14.17
C PHE A 400 16.98 -14.80 -14.44
N VAL A 401 17.49 -15.56 -15.41
CA VAL A 401 16.85 -16.79 -15.89
C VAL A 401 17.42 -18.08 -15.27
N GLY A 402 18.50 -17.97 -14.50
CA GLY A 402 19.21 -19.12 -13.96
C GLY A 402 20.18 -19.76 -14.94
N ILE A 403 21.13 -20.53 -14.39
CA ILE A 403 22.27 -21.08 -15.13
C ILE A 403 21.84 -22.15 -16.14
N ASP A 404 20.80 -22.91 -15.82
CA ASP A 404 20.32 -24.02 -16.68
C ASP A 404 19.55 -23.51 -17.92
N GLN A 405 19.05 -22.27 -17.87
CA GLN A 405 18.29 -21.64 -18.95
C GLN A 405 19.10 -20.59 -19.72
N ARG A 406 20.35 -20.37 -19.36
CA ARG A 406 21.20 -19.32 -19.94
C ARG A 406 21.38 -19.40 -21.46
N ASN A 407 21.23 -20.58 -22.06
CA ASN A 407 21.40 -20.84 -23.49
C ASN A 407 20.09 -20.88 -24.27
N ALA A 408 18.92 -20.72 -23.62
CA ALA A 408 17.64 -20.64 -24.32
C ALA A 408 17.54 -19.32 -25.11
N ASP A 409 16.72 -19.31 -26.16
CA ASP A 409 16.42 -18.08 -26.90
C ASP A 409 15.46 -17.24 -26.09
N TRP A 410 15.94 -16.10 -25.58
CA TRP A 410 15.17 -15.16 -24.79
C TRP A 410 14.84 -13.92 -25.59
N THR A 411 13.57 -13.55 -25.59
CA THR A 411 13.08 -12.25 -26.09
C THR A 411 12.87 -11.32 -24.89
N LEU A 412 13.39 -10.10 -24.98
CA LEU A 412 13.21 -9.08 -23.95
C LEU A 412 12.13 -8.10 -24.39
N THR A 413 11.15 -7.87 -23.51
CA THR A 413 10.09 -6.88 -23.66
C THR A 413 10.26 -5.79 -22.59
N ASP A 414 10.41 -4.53 -22.99
CA ASP A 414 10.44 -3.37 -22.09
C ASP A 414 9.03 -3.10 -21.57
N LEU A 415 8.83 -3.17 -20.25
CA LEU A 415 7.52 -2.97 -19.60
C LEU A 415 7.15 -1.49 -19.42
N TRP A 416 8.10 -0.57 -19.66
CA TRP A 416 7.87 0.87 -19.69
C TRP A 416 7.88 1.46 -21.12
N ALA A 417 7.89 0.64 -22.16
CA ALA A 417 8.03 1.10 -23.56
C ALA A 417 7.02 2.18 -23.96
N ASP A 418 5.76 2.04 -23.53
CA ASP A 418 4.66 2.96 -23.85
C ASP A 418 4.41 4.03 -22.76
N ALA A 419 5.24 4.08 -21.73
CA ALA A 419 5.08 5.04 -20.63
C ALA A 419 5.57 6.45 -21.04
N PRO A 420 5.07 7.48 -20.34
CA PRO A 420 5.60 8.84 -20.47
C PRO A 420 7.12 8.88 -20.37
N GLN A 421 7.74 9.70 -21.23
CA GLN A 421 9.19 9.84 -21.29
C GLN A 421 9.66 10.87 -20.27
N SER A 422 10.87 10.67 -19.76
CA SER A 422 11.56 11.67 -18.95
C SER A 422 11.74 12.98 -19.73
N PRO A 423 11.64 14.16 -19.08
CA PRO A 423 11.83 15.46 -19.73
C PRO A 423 13.20 15.65 -20.40
N ASP A 424 14.23 14.95 -19.93
CA ASP A 424 15.57 14.94 -20.51
C ASP A 424 15.70 14.03 -21.76
N GLY A 425 14.63 13.33 -22.12
CA GLY A 425 14.54 12.51 -23.33
C GLY A 425 15.36 11.23 -23.30
N ILE A 426 15.86 10.82 -22.12
CA ILE A 426 16.56 9.54 -21.97
C ILE A 426 15.55 8.42 -22.10
N ARG A 427 15.73 7.57 -23.10
CA ARG A 427 14.92 6.38 -23.32
C ARG A 427 15.61 5.17 -22.71
N SER A 428 14.84 4.35 -22.03
CA SER A 428 15.22 2.97 -21.75
C SER A 428 15.42 2.27 -23.11
N ASP A 429 16.65 1.88 -23.36
CA ASP A 429 17.03 1.10 -24.56
C ASP A 429 17.45 -0.31 -24.14
N VAL A 430 16.71 -0.87 -23.18
CA VAL A 430 17.03 -2.17 -22.60
C VAL A 430 17.04 -3.27 -23.66
N ARG A 431 18.12 -4.04 -23.69
CA ARG A 431 18.32 -5.11 -24.67
C ARG A 431 19.28 -6.17 -24.17
N ILE A 432 19.23 -7.34 -24.82
CA ILE A 432 20.22 -8.41 -24.61
C ILE A 432 21.34 -8.23 -25.65
N GLU A 433 22.60 -8.28 -25.22
CA GLU A 433 23.77 -8.30 -26.09
C GLU A 433 24.68 -9.51 -25.75
N GLY A 434 25.47 -9.95 -26.75
CA GLY A 434 26.38 -11.09 -26.62
C GLY A 434 25.78 -12.42 -27.09
N GLU A 435 26.56 -13.47 -27.00
CA GLU A 435 26.16 -14.83 -27.43
C GLU A 435 26.43 -15.85 -26.33
N GLY A 436 25.66 -16.93 -26.29
CA GLY A 436 25.85 -18.04 -25.37
C GLY A 436 25.84 -17.59 -23.88
N GLU A 437 26.92 -17.92 -23.19
CA GLU A 437 27.08 -17.63 -21.75
C GLU A 437 27.47 -16.17 -21.48
N ASP A 438 27.95 -15.43 -22.48
CA ASP A 438 28.42 -14.05 -22.36
C ASP A 438 27.29 -13.02 -22.60
N ARG A 439 26.02 -13.47 -22.67
CA ARG A 439 24.88 -12.58 -22.82
C ARG A 439 24.67 -11.71 -21.59
N VAL A 440 24.55 -10.42 -21.83
CA VAL A 440 24.37 -9.39 -20.82
C VAL A 440 23.16 -8.52 -21.11
N ILE A 441 22.63 -7.90 -20.09
CA ILE A 441 21.64 -6.83 -20.23
C ILE A 441 22.39 -5.50 -20.44
N ARG A 442 21.92 -4.74 -21.44
CA ARG A 442 22.44 -3.40 -21.79
C ARG A 442 21.30 -2.41 -21.75
N GLY A 443 21.65 -1.16 -21.51
CA GLY A 443 20.73 -0.03 -21.55
C GLY A 443 21.28 1.18 -20.83
N THR A 444 20.60 2.29 -20.96
CA THR A 444 20.87 3.51 -20.20
C THR A 444 19.78 3.67 -19.14
N ILE A 445 20.20 3.82 -17.89
CA ILE A 445 19.29 4.02 -16.76
C ILE A 445 19.32 5.51 -16.40
N PRO A 446 18.18 6.20 -16.39
CA PRO A 446 18.10 7.59 -15.94
C PRO A 446 18.58 7.77 -14.50
N ALA A 447 18.85 9.01 -14.10
CA ALA A 447 19.08 9.33 -12.68
C ALA A 447 17.89 8.88 -11.83
N HIS A 448 18.15 8.16 -10.73
CA HIS A 448 17.15 7.55 -9.86
C HIS A 448 16.13 6.64 -10.61
N GLY A 449 16.52 6.18 -11.81
CA GLY A 449 15.64 5.47 -12.75
C GLY A 449 15.76 3.94 -12.67
N CYS A 450 15.04 3.29 -13.57
CA CYS A 450 15.07 1.83 -13.71
C CYS A 450 14.92 1.37 -15.17
N LEU A 451 15.37 0.14 -15.43
CA LEU A 451 14.97 -0.70 -16.56
C LEU A 451 14.04 -1.77 -16.01
N TRP A 452 12.90 -1.99 -16.62
CA TRP A 452 11.92 -3.00 -16.20
C TRP A 452 11.47 -3.80 -17.40
N PHE A 453 11.62 -5.11 -17.36
CA PHE A 453 11.43 -5.96 -18.53
C PHE A 453 10.90 -7.34 -18.19
N ALA A 454 10.27 -7.98 -19.19
CA ALA A 454 9.97 -9.40 -19.20
C ALA A 454 10.94 -10.14 -20.13
N LEU A 455 11.20 -11.41 -19.83
CA LEU A 455 12.00 -12.35 -20.60
C LEU A 455 11.12 -13.57 -20.94
N ASP A 456 10.89 -13.82 -22.24
CA ASP A 456 10.05 -14.90 -22.77
C ASP A 456 10.83 -15.90 -23.62
#